data_33de88ce52a2a5b452aea13fc08213a2
#
_entry.id   33de88ce52a2a5b452aea13fc08213a2
#
_cell.length_a   1.000
_cell.length_b   1.000
_cell.length_c   1.000
_cell.angle_alpha   90.00
_cell.angle_beta   90.00
_cell.angle_gamma   90.00
#
_symmetry.space_group_name_H-M   'P 1'
#
loop_
_entity.id
_entity.type
_entity.pdbx_description
1 polymer ?
#
loop_
_entity_poly.entity_id
_entity_poly.type
_entity_poly.pdbx_seq_one_letter_code
_entity_poly.pdbx_strand_id
1 'polypeptide(L)'
;MTLTSSLLRRGARAGILSLAALLAACGGSGPLKIDDSYSAKGQNSRVRYLVVHYTALNNMTSLKVLTQRDVSAHYLITDERRPTVYRLVDGNRRAWHAGLGSWYGFTDLNTGSIGIEIVNLGRLDDGRWMPYTPEQIKTLTVLLQDLAQRHGVAPRNIIGHSDLAPQRKQDPGPLFPWKELAQAGIGRWYNEAQARQLQAQYAALPLPQAAEVQALLRKAGYETPETGIFDKATQNVIAAFQMHYRPSRFDGVLDAETLAILKSLN
;
A
#
# COMPACT_ATOMS: atom_id res chain seq x y z
N MET A 1 -10.69 39.51 85.20
CA MET A 1 -9.65 40.52 85.44
C MET A 1 -8.84 40.55 84.18
N THR A 2 -9.12 41.52 83.31
CA THR A 2 -8.21 42.64 82.93
C THR A 2 -6.98 42.16 82.11
N LEU A 3 -6.54 42.67 81.02
CA LEU A 3 -6.70 43.89 80.23
C LEU A 3 -5.91 43.63 78.91
N THR A 4 -6.43 43.98 77.80
CA THR A 4 -5.90 44.91 76.81
C THR A 4 -4.44 44.84 76.40
N SER A 5 -4.13 44.73 75.15
CA SER A 5 -3.89 45.90 74.29
C SER A 5 -3.45 45.52 72.87
N SER A 6 -4.10 46.16 72.00
CA SER A 6 -3.75 46.51 70.65
C SER A 6 -2.33 46.99 70.46
N LEU A 7 -1.68 46.76 69.33
CA LEU A 7 -1.02 47.77 68.55
C LEU A 7 -0.31 47.23 67.30
N LEU A 8 -0.68 47.81 66.17
CA LEU A 8 0.13 48.15 65.00
C LEU A 8 0.65 47.04 64.08
N ARG A 9 -0.06 46.90 63.03
CA ARG A 9 0.46 46.45 61.73
C ARG A 9 0.35 47.57 60.71
N ARG A 10 1.45 48.16 60.41
CA ARG A 10 1.65 48.92 59.13
C ARG A 10 3.04 48.53 58.59
N GLY A 11 3.08 48.12 57.30
CA GLY A 11 4.32 48.11 56.54
C GLY A 11 4.70 46.75 55.97
N ALA A 12 4.16 46.39 54.81
CA ALA A 12 4.81 45.61 53.76
C ALA A 12 3.85 45.38 52.58
N ARG A 13 3.57 46.45 51.86
CA ARG A 13 2.97 46.37 50.53
C ARG A 13 3.82 47.24 49.58
N ALA A 14 5.02 46.78 49.27
CA ALA A 14 5.87 47.35 48.20
C ALA A 14 6.90 46.30 47.87
N GLY A 15 6.66 45.45 46.88
CA GLY A 15 7.70 44.50 46.47
C GLY A 15 7.26 43.41 45.48
N ILE A 16 6.06 43.46 44.93
CA ILE A 16 5.63 42.41 43.96
C ILE A 16 5.11 43.00 42.62
N LEU A 17 5.67 44.09 42.19
CA LEU A 17 5.28 44.76 40.93
C LEU A 17 6.41 44.96 39.94
N SER A 18 7.59 44.33 40.15
CA SER A 18 8.75 44.54 39.27
C SER A 18 9.28 43.25 38.61
N LEU A 19 8.60 42.12 38.68
CA LEU A 19 9.09 40.88 38.06
C LEU A 19 8.16 40.36 36.91
N ALA A 20 7.10 41.12 36.57
CA ALA A 20 6.20 40.76 35.46
C ALA A 20 6.52 41.46 34.13
N ALA A 21 7.56 42.32 34.08
CA ALA A 21 7.87 43.11 32.87
C ALA A 21 9.09 42.66 32.07
N LEU A 22 9.70 41.49 32.40
CA LEU A 22 10.90 40.99 31.73
C LEU A 22 10.69 39.71 30.92
N LEU A 23 9.45 39.23 30.77
CA LEU A 23 9.10 38.06 29.93
C LEU A 23 8.42 38.43 28.58
N ALA A 24 8.36 39.70 28.23
CA ALA A 24 7.72 40.17 26.98
C ALA A 24 8.73 40.56 25.88
N ALA A 25 9.96 40.06 25.92
CA ALA A 25 10.98 40.37 24.90
C ALA A 25 11.56 39.10 24.20
N CYS A 26 10.81 37.99 24.15
CA CYS A 26 10.98 37.03 23.07
C CYS A 26 10.00 37.43 21.97
N GLY A 27 10.42 38.30 21.04
CA GLY A 27 9.70 38.61 19.82
C GLY A 27 9.49 37.33 18.99
N GLY A 28 8.54 36.49 19.39
CA GLY A 28 8.02 35.43 18.54
C GLY A 28 7.35 36.12 17.38
N SER A 29 7.84 35.92 16.16
CA SER A 29 7.04 36.15 14.97
C SER A 29 5.68 35.50 15.23
N GLY A 30 4.59 36.26 15.22
CA GLY A 30 3.25 35.75 15.41
C GLY A 30 2.98 34.57 14.45
N PRO A 31 1.96 33.76 14.70
CA PRO A 31 1.68 32.62 13.84
C PRO A 31 1.57 33.08 12.39
N LEU A 32 2.24 32.34 11.49
CA LEU A 32 2.22 32.63 10.06
C LEU A 32 0.76 32.76 9.60
N LYS A 33 0.44 33.88 8.99
CA LYS A 33 -0.89 34.06 8.36
C LYS A 33 -0.87 33.32 7.03
N ILE A 34 -1.62 32.22 6.94
CA ILE A 34 -1.86 31.49 5.71
C ILE A 34 -3.23 31.90 5.19
N ASP A 35 -3.29 32.25 3.91
CA ASP A 35 -4.52 32.60 3.21
C ASP A 35 -4.83 31.50 2.16
N ASP A 36 -5.86 30.70 2.42
CA ASP A 36 -6.30 29.56 1.60
C ASP A 36 -7.44 29.96 0.63
N SER A 37 -7.70 31.24 0.43
CA SER A 37 -8.78 31.73 -0.45
C SER A 37 -8.55 31.44 -1.93
N TYR A 38 -7.31 31.13 -2.31
CA TYR A 38 -6.94 30.77 -3.68
C TYR A 38 -6.31 29.37 -3.72
N SER A 39 -6.73 28.57 -4.72
CA SER A 39 -6.16 27.24 -4.97
C SER A 39 -5.75 27.10 -6.44
N ALA A 40 -4.56 26.57 -6.69
CA ALA A 40 -4.10 26.32 -8.05
C ALA A 40 -4.91 25.17 -8.70
N LYS A 41 -5.28 25.32 -9.97
CA LYS A 41 -5.94 24.26 -10.75
C LYS A 41 -4.96 23.15 -11.17
N GLY A 42 -3.69 23.48 -11.41
CA GLY A 42 -2.65 22.58 -11.85
C GLY A 42 -2.04 21.78 -10.67
N GLN A 43 -2.80 20.88 -10.09
CA GLN A 43 -2.37 20.03 -8.98
C GLN A 43 -2.95 18.61 -9.11
N ASN A 44 -2.28 17.64 -8.52
CA ASN A 44 -2.77 16.28 -8.32
C ASN A 44 -2.24 15.70 -7.00
N SER A 45 -2.77 14.55 -6.60
CA SER A 45 -2.22 13.81 -5.48
C SER A 45 -0.81 13.28 -5.82
N ARG A 46 0.12 13.32 -4.85
CA ARG A 46 1.40 12.62 -4.96
C ARG A 46 1.25 11.10 -4.88
N VAL A 47 0.15 10.59 -4.32
CA VAL A 47 -0.16 9.18 -4.24
C VAL A 47 -0.68 8.72 -5.61
N ARG A 48 0.08 7.84 -6.25
CA ARG A 48 -0.18 7.29 -7.59
C ARG A 48 -0.55 5.82 -7.55
N TYR A 49 -0.19 5.12 -6.46
CA TYR A 49 -0.32 3.68 -6.30
C TYR A 49 -0.90 3.32 -4.95
N LEU A 50 -1.68 2.24 -4.91
CA LEU A 50 -2.07 1.53 -3.69
C LEU A 50 -1.42 0.15 -3.74
N VAL A 51 -0.64 -0.19 -2.71
CA VAL A 51 0.09 -1.46 -2.66
C VAL A 51 -0.45 -2.30 -1.52
N VAL A 52 -0.90 -3.50 -1.85
CA VAL A 52 -1.47 -4.45 -0.88
C VAL A 52 -0.43 -5.49 -0.50
N HIS A 53 -0.37 -5.77 0.81
CA HIS A 53 0.55 -6.71 1.44
C HIS A 53 -0.19 -7.69 2.35
N TYR A 54 0.46 -8.79 2.70
CA TYR A 54 0.16 -9.52 3.93
C TYR A 54 1.33 -9.43 4.90
N THR A 55 1.04 -9.47 6.21
CA THR A 55 2.06 -9.28 7.25
C THR A 55 2.96 -10.49 7.49
N ALA A 56 2.56 -11.70 7.11
CA ALA A 56 3.14 -12.99 7.51
C ALA A 56 3.23 -13.17 9.04
N LEU A 57 2.38 -12.48 9.81
CA LEU A 57 2.41 -12.39 11.26
C LEU A 57 0.97 -12.31 11.81
N ASN A 58 0.79 -12.55 13.12
CA ASN A 58 -0.47 -12.29 13.82
C ASN A 58 -0.67 -10.79 14.14
N ASN A 59 -1.86 -10.41 14.59
CA ASN A 59 -2.23 -9.01 14.88
C ASN A 59 -1.24 -8.30 15.81
N MET A 60 -0.91 -8.88 16.96
CA MET A 60 -0.05 -8.25 17.96
C MET A 60 1.36 -8.03 17.43
N THR A 61 1.92 -9.05 16.78
CA THR A 61 3.27 -8.98 16.21
C THR A 61 3.32 -8.02 15.02
N SER A 62 2.28 -8.00 14.19
CA SER A 62 2.17 -7.06 13.06
C SER A 62 2.18 -5.61 13.53
N LEU A 63 1.37 -5.26 14.53
CA LEU A 63 1.37 -3.93 15.13
C LEU A 63 2.76 -3.56 15.68
N LYS A 64 3.38 -4.47 16.45
CA LYS A 64 4.72 -4.23 17.00
C LYS A 64 5.77 -4.00 15.93
N VAL A 65 5.78 -4.81 14.87
CA VAL A 65 6.73 -4.67 13.78
C VAL A 65 6.53 -3.36 13.02
N LEU A 66 5.29 -3.04 12.64
CA LEU A 66 4.98 -1.85 11.84
C LEU A 66 5.08 -0.53 12.59
N THR A 67 5.14 -0.56 13.94
CA THR A 67 5.25 0.66 14.78
C THR A 67 6.59 0.83 15.49
N GLN A 68 7.42 -0.25 15.58
CA GLN A 68 8.65 -0.24 16.38
C GLN A 68 9.90 -0.69 15.61
N ARG A 69 9.79 -1.04 14.31
CA ARG A 69 10.91 -1.46 13.46
C ARG A 69 11.09 -0.51 12.28
N ASP A 70 12.10 -0.79 11.45
CA ASP A 70 12.45 0.01 10.27
C ASP A 70 11.55 -0.25 9.04
N VAL A 71 10.41 -0.91 9.25
CA VAL A 71 9.37 -1.11 8.24
C VAL A 71 8.06 -0.52 8.75
N SER A 72 7.27 0.04 7.86
CA SER A 72 5.98 0.64 8.21
C SER A 72 5.01 0.56 7.04
N ALA A 73 3.71 0.65 7.33
CA ALA A 73 2.65 0.78 6.33
C ALA A 73 1.72 1.93 6.74
N HIS A 74 0.94 2.44 5.79
CA HIS A 74 -0.02 3.49 6.11
C HIS A 74 -1.22 2.92 6.86
N TYR A 75 -1.66 1.71 6.48
CA TYR A 75 -2.79 1.04 7.09
C TYR A 75 -2.46 -0.41 7.43
N LEU A 76 -3.06 -0.91 8.52
CA LEU A 76 -3.08 -2.31 8.90
C LEU A 76 -4.52 -2.74 9.13
N ILE A 77 -4.95 -3.85 8.50
CA ILE A 77 -6.25 -4.50 8.70
C ILE A 77 -6.04 -5.79 9.49
N THR A 78 -6.71 -5.93 10.63
CA THR A 78 -6.61 -7.13 11.49
C THR A 78 -7.43 -8.31 10.94
N ASP A 79 -7.20 -9.53 11.49
CA ASP A 79 -7.92 -10.75 11.14
C ASP A 79 -9.07 -11.11 12.10
N GLU A 80 -9.44 -10.18 12.96
CA GLU A 80 -10.55 -10.36 13.88
C GLU A 80 -11.90 -10.50 13.15
N ARG A 81 -12.90 -11.11 13.79
CA ARG A 81 -14.25 -11.24 13.25
C ARG A 81 -14.87 -9.88 12.82
N ARG A 82 -14.46 -8.80 13.47
CA ARG A 82 -14.71 -7.41 13.05
C ARG A 82 -13.36 -6.75 12.88
N PRO A 83 -12.80 -6.73 11.69
CA PRO A 83 -11.47 -6.19 11.45
C PRO A 83 -11.35 -4.73 11.88
N THR A 84 -10.29 -4.43 12.60
CA THR A 84 -9.89 -3.06 12.91
C THR A 84 -8.96 -2.55 11.82
N VAL A 85 -9.17 -1.32 11.38
CA VAL A 85 -8.27 -0.62 10.46
C VAL A 85 -7.44 0.37 11.27
N TYR A 86 -6.17 0.10 11.45
CA TYR A 86 -5.22 1.05 12.04
C TYR A 86 -4.63 1.93 10.95
N ARG A 87 -4.66 3.25 11.14
CA ARG A 87 -3.85 4.19 10.37
C ARG A 87 -2.57 4.44 11.15
N LEU A 88 -1.44 3.90 10.65
CA LEU A 88 -0.15 3.94 11.34
C LEU A 88 0.75 5.08 10.83
N VAL A 89 0.63 5.41 9.53
CA VAL A 89 1.34 6.53 8.92
C VAL A 89 0.32 7.40 8.19
N ASP A 90 0.45 8.72 8.34
CA ASP A 90 -0.43 9.66 7.63
C ASP A 90 -0.18 9.59 6.11
N GLY A 91 -1.26 9.70 5.31
CA GLY A 91 -1.20 9.58 3.86
C GLY A 91 -0.33 10.63 3.16
N ASN A 92 -0.02 11.75 3.82
CA ASN A 92 0.91 12.78 3.31
C ASN A 92 2.38 12.46 3.63
N ARG A 93 2.67 11.42 4.40
CA ARG A 93 4.02 10.97 4.76
C ARG A 93 4.42 9.74 3.94
N ARG A 94 5.69 9.44 3.92
CA ARG A 94 6.25 8.23 3.30
C ARG A 94 6.30 7.11 4.32
N ALA A 95 5.64 5.98 4.06
CA ALA A 95 5.83 4.74 4.79
C ALA A 95 6.86 3.84 4.06
N TRP A 96 7.49 2.92 4.79
CA TRP A 96 8.56 2.04 4.28
C TRP A 96 8.04 0.61 4.12
N HIS A 97 7.24 0.37 3.06
CA HIS A 97 6.56 -0.90 2.81
C HIS A 97 6.96 -1.59 1.50
N ALA A 98 7.27 -0.80 0.45
CA ALA A 98 7.50 -1.35 -0.88
C ALA A 98 8.94 -1.83 -1.10
N GLY A 99 9.93 -1.16 -0.49
CA GLY A 99 11.34 -1.42 -0.73
C GLY A 99 11.73 -1.20 -2.20
N LEU A 100 12.70 -1.96 -2.69
CA LEU A 100 13.10 -1.93 -4.09
C LEU A 100 12.06 -2.65 -4.96
N GLY A 101 11.69 -2.05 -6.06
CA GLY A 101 10.74 -2.58 -7.04
C GLY A 101 10.32 -1.51 -8.04
N SER A 102 9.56 -1.91 -9.03
CA SER A 102 9.11 -1.02 -10.10
C SER A 102 7.70 -1.38 -10.57
N TRP A 103 6.94 -0.37 -10.98
CA TRP A 103 5.66 -0.56 -11.66
C TRP A 103 5.50 0.48 -12.76
N TYR A 104 5.33 0.05 -14.00
CA TYR A 104 5.38 0.92 -15.20
C TYR A 104 6.61 1.83 -15.21
N GLY A 105 7.78 1.32 -14.80
CA GLY A 105 9.04 2.06 -14.76
C GLY A 105 9.21 3.05 -13.60
N PHE A 106 8.21 3.17 -12.72
CA PHE A 106 8.32 3.99 -11.52
C PHE A 106 8.90 3.17 -10.37
N THR A 107 10.03 3.60 -9.81
CA THR A 107 10.83 2.84 -8.84
C THR A 107 10.71 3.31 -7.39
N ASP A 108 10.37 4.57 -7.12
CA ASP A 108 10.23 5.11 -5.74
C ASP A 108 8.81 4.92 -5.20
N LEU A 109 8.39 3.65 -5.10
CA LEU A 109 7.03 3.31 -4.70
C LEU A 109 6.71 3.70 -3.25
N ASN A 110 7.68 3.70 -2.33
CA ASN A 110 7.45 4.21 -0.98
C ASN A 110 7.00 5.69 -0.96
N THR A 111 7.51 6.52 -1.86
CA THR A 111 7.14 7.94 -1.95
C THR A 111 5.83 8.14 -2.69
N GLY A 112 5.56 7.35 -3.73
CA GLY A 112 4.42 7.52 -4.62
C GLY A 112 3.20 6.68 -4.28
N SER A 113 3.18 5.96 -3.15
CA SER A 113 2.08 5.04 -2.83
C SER A 113 1.57 5.16 -1.39
N ILE A 114 0.44 4.49 -1.16
CA ILE A 114 -0.06 4.09 0.15
C ILE A 114 0.06 2.57 0.24
N GLY A 115 0.76 2.07 1.28
CA GLY A 115 0.86 0.64 1.59
C GLY A 115 -0.22 0.23 2.59
N ILE A 116 -0.90 -0.89 2.29
CA ILE A 116 -1.94 -1.48 3.12
C ILE A 116 -1.52 -2.90 3.47
N GLU A 117 -1.30 -3.15 4.75
CA GLU A 117 -1.01 -4.47 5.30
C GLU A 117 -2.29 -5.15 5.76
N ILE A 118 -2.43 -6.44 5.49
CA ILE A 118 -3.54 -7.27 5.96
C ILE A 118 -2.93 -8.37 6.81
N VAL A 119 -3.41 -8.54 8.03
CA VAL A 119 -2.94 -9.63 8.88
C VAL A 119 -3.35 -10.97 8.28
N ASN A 120 -2.36 -11.71 7.86
CA ASN A 120 -2.48 -13.03 7.25
C ASN A 120 -1.11 -13.70 7.29
N LEU A 121 -1.04 -14.99 7.58
CA LEU A 121 0.22 -15.72 7.69
C LEU A 121 0.89 -16.00 6.34
N GLY A 122 0.18 -15.77 5.23
CA GLY A 122 0.69 -16.03 3.89
C GLY A 122 0.85 -17.53 3.61
N ARG A 123 2.06 -17.93 3.19
CA ARG A 123 2.38 -19.34 2.95
C ARG A 123 2.72 -20.03 4.27
N LEU A 124 2.00 -21.10 4.57
CA LEU A 124 2.19 -21.92 5.76
C LEU A 124 3.34 -22.92 5.58
N ASP A 125 3.84 -23.49 6.68
CA ASP A 125 4.96 -24.45 6.69
C ASP A 125 4.66 -25.73 5.89
N ASP A 126 3.39 -26.12 5.78
CA ASP A 126 2.94 -27.26 4.97
C ASP A 126 2.76 -26.91 3.48
N GLY A 127 3.13 -25.71 3.07
CA GLY A 127 3.06 -25.22 1.69
C GLY A 127 1.72 -24.65 1.27
N ARG A 128 0.65 -24.77 2.06
CA ARG A 128 -0.64 -24.15 1.80
C ARG A 128 -0.58 -22.65 2.01
N TRP A 129 -1.54 -21.93 1.45
CA TRP A 129 -1.72 -20.50 1.66
C TRP A 129 -2.88 -20.26 2.62
N MET A 130 -2.71 -19.31 3.52
CA MET A 130 -3.78 -18.88 4.42
C MET A 130 -4.81 -18.04 3.64
N PRO A 131 -6.11 -18.41 3.66
CA PRO A 131 -7.14 -17.58 3.04
C PRO A 131 -7.37 -16.29 3.83
N TYR A 132 -7.84 -15.26 3.14
CA TYR A 132 -8.36 -14.04 3.76
C TYR A 132 -9.79 -14.27 4.24
N THR A 133 -10.18 -13.64 5.35
CA THR A 133 -11.58 -13.70 5.79
C THR A 133 -12.46 -12.80 4.93
N PRO A 134 -13.74 -13.14 4.72
CA PRO A 134 -14.67 -12.27 3.98
C PRO A 134 -14.76 -10.87 4.59
N GLU A 135 -14.67 -10.77 5.90
CA GLU A 135 -14.71 -9.50 6.64
C GLU A 135 -13.47 -8.64 6.37
N GLN A 136 -12.28 -9.25 6.29
CA GLN A 136 -11.06 -8.55 5.88
C GLN A 136 -11.20 -7.98 4.46
N ILE A 137 -11.67 -8.80 3.51
CA ILE A 137 -11.84 -8.37 2.12
C ILE A 137 -12.90 -7.29 1.99
N LYS A 138 -14.02 -7.40 2.68
CA LYS A 138 -15.04 -6.34 2.72
C LYS A 138 -14.48 -5.02 3.26
N THR A 139 -13.73 -5.09 4.37
CA THR A 139 -13.10 -3.92 4.99
C THR A 139 -12.06 -3.29 4.07
N LEU A 140 -11.21 -4.12 3.44
CA LEU A 140 -10.22 -3.68 2.46
C LEU A 140 -10.86 -3.01 1.24
N THR A 141 -11.95 -3.59 0.72
CA THR A 141 -12.69 -3.04 -0.42
C THR A 141 -13.13 -1.60 -0.16
N VAL A 142 -13.74 -1.34 0.99
CA VAL A 142 -14.16 0.01 1.38
C VAL A 142 -12.97 0.97 1.50
N LEU A 143 -11.87 0.51 2.12
CA LEU A 143 -10.66 1.32 2.28
C LEU A 143 -10.03 1.64 0.92
N LEU A 144 -9.90 0.66 0.02
CA LEU A 144 -9.32 0.86 -1.31
C LEU A 144 -10.16 1.80 -2.17
N GLN A 145 -11.51 1.70 -2.11
CA GLN A 145 -12.42 2.60 -2.81
C GLN A 145 -12.25 4.06 -2.33
N ASP A 146 -12.24 4.28 -1.02
CA ASP A 146 -12.02 5.61 -0.44
C ASP A 146 -10.66 6.20 -0.86
N LEU A 147 -9.59 5.41 -0.73
CA LEU A 147 -8.25 5.86 -1.10
C LEU A 147 -8.11 6.11 -2.61
N ALA A 148 -8.64 5.24 -3.44
CA ALA A 148 -8.59 5.39 -4.90
C ALA A 148 -9.35 6.65 -5.35
N GLN A 149 -10.53 6.91 -4.80
CA GLN A 149 -11.30 8.11 -5.08
C GLN A 149 -10.60 9.38 -4.58
N ARG A 150 -10.14 9.39 -3.33
CA ARG A 150 -9.49 10.53 -2.69
C ARG A 150 -8.22 10.97 -3.42
N HIS A 151 -7.45 10.03 -3.92
CA HIS A 151 -6.15 10.28 -4.55
C HIS A 151 -6.19 10.22 -6.08
N GLY A 152 -7.31 9.84 -6.69
CA GLY A 152 -7.42 9.67 -8.14
C GLY A 152 -6.57 8.51 -8.67
N VAL A 153 -6.43 7.42 -7.89
CA VAL A 153 -5.60 6.27 -8.28
C VAL A 153 -6.33 5.42 -9.30
N ALA A 154 -5.73 5.27 -10.48
CA ALA A 154 -6.29 4.42 -11.53
C ALA A 154 -6.30 2.94 -11.13
N PRO A 155 -7.30 2.12 -11.56
CA PRO A 155 -7.38 0.70 -11.20
C PRO A 155 -6.09 -0.09 -11.45
N ARG A 156 -5.42 0.15 -12.58
CA ARG A 156 -4.14 -0.50 -12.93
C ARG A 156 -2.98 -0.21 -11.97
N ASN A 157 -3.15 0.77 -11.08
CA ASN A 157 -2.17 1.18 -10.08
C ASN A 157 -2.52 0.71 -8.66
N ILE A 158 -3.53 -0.16 -8.52
CA ILE A 158 -3.84 -0.89 -7.29
C ILE A 158 -3.27 -2.29 -7.47
N ILE A 159 -2.18 -2.60 -6.77
CA ILE A 159 -1.30 -3.72 -7.06
C ILE A 159 -0.87 -4.45 -5.80
N GLY A 160 -0.40 -5.67 -5.95
CA GLY A 160 0.28 -6.43 -4.89
C GLY A 160 1.78 -6.11 -4.82
N HIS A 161 2.38 -6.41 -3.68
CA HIS A 161 3.82 -6.29 -3.53
C HIS A 161 4.59 -7.21 -4.49
N SER A 162 4.06 -8.41 -4.76
CA SER A 162 4.63 -9.33 -5.76
C SER A 162 4.62 -8.77 -7.18
N ASP A 163 3.66 -7.89 -7.53
CA ASP A 163 3.59 -7.29 -8.86
C ASP A 163 4.77 -6.33 -9.09
N LEU A 164 5.10 -5.51 -8.10
CA LEU A 164 6.18 -4.52 -8.19
C LEU A 164 7.57 -5.08 -7.85
N ALA A 165 7.64 -6.21 -7.15
CA ALA A 165 8.90 -6.80 -6.68
C ALA A 165 8.95 -8.33 -6.85
N PRO A 166 8.71 -8.87 -8.06
CA PRO A 166 8.53 -10.31 -8.31
C PRO A 166 9.76 -11.15 -7.98
N GLN A 167 10.96 -10.54 -7.89
CA GLN A 167 12.19 -11.25 -7.58
C GLN A 167 12.33 -11.58 -6.08
N ARG A 168 11.55 -10.96 -5.20
CA ARG A 168 11.75 -11.05 -3.75
C ARG A 168 10.47 -11.16 -2.93
N LYS A 169 9.29 -10.97 -3.52
CA LYS A 169 8.00 -10.87 -2.83
C LYS A 169 6.94 -11.77 -3.45
N GLN A 170 6.05 -12.27 -2.60
CA GLN A 170 4.91 -13.09 -2.99
C GLN A 170 3.57 -12.54 -2.44
N ASP A 171 3.61 -11.56 -1.52
CA ASP A 171 2.41 -10.95 -0.97
C ASP A 171 1.67 -10.08 -2.03
N PRO A 172 0.34 -10.06 -2.05
CA PRO A 172 -0.61 -10.66 -1.12
C PRO A 172 -0.92 -12.15 -1.39
N GLY A 173 -0.23 -12.84 -2.30
CA GLY A 173 -0.33 -14.26 -2.57
C GLY A 173 -1.50 -14.68 -3.47
N PRO A 174 -1.56 -15.98 -3.84
CA PRO A 174 -2.50 -16.48 -4.85
C PRO A 174 -3.95 -16.54 -4.37
N LEU A 175 -4.21 -16.51 -3.05
CA LEU A 175 -5.57 -16.52 -2.51
C LEU A 175 -6.15 -15.12 -2.32
N PHE A 176 -5.44 -14.08 -2.76
CA PHE A 176 -5.96 -12.71 -2.73
C PHE A 176 -6.99 -12.52 -3.86
N PRO A 177 -8.22 -11.99 -3.58
CA PRO A 177 -9.34 -12.06 -4.50
C PRO A 177 -9.35 -10.91 -5.52
N TRP A 178 -8.31 -10.83 -6.36
CA TRP A 178 -8.16 -9.77 -7.36
C TRP A 178 -9.35 -9.63 -8.30
N LYS A 179 -9.92 -10.77 -8.75
CA LYS A 179 -11.10 -10.77 -9.65
C LYS A 179 -12.30 -10.09 -9.00
N GLU A 180 -12.60 -10.43 -7.76
CA GLU A 180 -13.74 -9.89 -7.01
C GLU A 180 -13.56 -8.39 -6.75
N LEU A 181 -12.35 -7.97 -6.41
CA LEU A 181 -12.01 -6.55 -6.25
C LEU A 181 -12.16 -5.77 -7.56
N ALA A 182 -11.74 -6.34 -8.69
CA ALA A 182 -11.89 -5.72 -10.00
C ALA A 182 -13.37 -5.56 -10.40
N GLN A 183 -14.23 -6.49 -10.04
CA GLN A 183 -15.70 -6.37 -10.21
C GLN A 183 -16.27 -5.22 -9.36
N ALA A 184 -15.63 -4.87 -8.24
CA ALA A 184 -15.97 -3.71 -7.43
C ALA A 184 -15.27 -2.41 -7.88
N GLY A 185 -14.61 -2.41 -9.05
CA GLY A 185 -13.87 -1.27 -9.60
C GLY A 185 -12.47 -1.07 -9.02
N ILE A 186 -11.95 -2.04 -8.27
CA ILE A 186 -10.65 -1.98 -7.59
C ILE A 186 -9.66 -2.92 -8.28
N GLY A 187 -8.54 -2.36 -8.74
CA GLY A 187 -7.57 -3.14 -9.49
C GLY A 187 -8.02 -3.43 -10.92
N ARG A 188 -7.22 -4.18 -11.63
CA ARG A 188 -7.45 -4.54 -13.03
C ARG A 188 -7.64 -6.05 -13.16
N TRP A 189 -8.58 -6.43 -14.03
CA TRP A 189 -8.76 -7.81 -14.44
C TRP A 189 -8.79 -7.90 -15.97
N TYR A 190 -8.55 -9.06 -16.51
CA TYR A 190 -8.53 -9.30 -17.95
C TYR A 190 -9.94 -9.60 -18.50
N ASN A 191 -10.11 -9.44 -19.81
CA ASN A 191 -11.33 -9.87 -20.50
C ASN A 191 -11.38 -11.40 -20.63
N GLU A 192 -12.15 -12.07 -19.77
CA GLU A 192 -12.22 -13.53 -19.70
C GLU A 192 -12.78 -14.18 -20.98
N ALA A 193 -13.70 -13.53 -21.69
CA ALA A 193 -14.24 -14.06 -22.95
C ALA A 193 -13.14 -14.05 -24.03
N GLN A 194 -12.43 -12.95 -24.16
CA GLN A 194 -11.30 -12.83 -25.07
C GLN A 194 -10.16 -13.81 -24.71
N ALA A 195 -9.85 -13.94 -23.42
CA ALA A 195 -8.83 -14.87 -22.95
C ALA A 195 -9.15 -16.32 -23.35
N ARG A 196 -10.40 -16.77 -23.17
CA ARG A 196 -10.82 -18.11 -23.60
C ARG A 196 -10.66 -18.35 -25.09
N GLN A 197 -11.01 -17.36 -25.92
CA GLN A 197 -10.85 -17.46 -27.38
C GLN A 197 -9.36 -17.54 -27.76
N LEU A 198 -8.54 -16.69 -27.18
CA LEU A 198 -7.09 -16.65 -27.44
C LEU A 198 -6.41 -17.93 -26.93
N GLN A 199 -6.81 -18.46 -25.78
CA GLN A 199 -6.26 -19.71 -25.23
C GLN A 199 -6.48 -20.88 -26.21
N ALA A 200 -7.68 -21.01 -26.78
CA ALA A 200 -7.96 -22.05 -27.78
C ALA A 200 -7.06 -21.91 -29.03
N GLN A 201 -6.81 -20.69 -29.48
CA GLN A 201 -5.91 -20.43 -30.60
C GLN A 201 -4.45 -20.77 -30.25
N TYR A 202 -3.95 -20.32 -29.08
CA TYR A 202 -2.57 -20.55 -28.67
C TYR A 202 -2.27 -21.99 -28.28
N ALA A 203 -3.27 -22.78 -27.91
CA ALA A 203 -3.10 -24.20 -27.64
C ALA A 203 -2.65 -25.01 -28.87
N ALA A 204 -2.96 -24.51 -30.07
CA ALA A 204 -2.62 -25.15 -31.36
C ALA A 204 -1.36 -24.53 -32.03
N LEU A 205 -0.73 -23.52 -31.43
CA LEU A 205 0.38 -22.79 -32.01
C LEU A 205 1.63 -22.85 -31.12
N PRO A 206 2.83 -22.71 -31.70
CA PRO A 206 4.02 -22.50 -30.90
C PRO A 206 3.89 -21.24 -30.05
N LEU A 207 4.32 -21.33 -28.78
CA LEU A 207 4.38 -20.16 -27.91
C LEU A 207 5.46 -19.18 -28.36
N PRO A 208 5.28 -17.87 -28.11
CA PRO A 208 6.23 -16.85 -28.51
C PRO A 208 7.57 -16.98 -27.78
N GLN A 209 8.61 -16.42 -28.38
CA GLN A 209 9.92 -16.36 -27.79
C GLN A 209 9.94 -15.46 -26.54
N ALA A 210 10.89 -15.69 -25.63
CA ALA A 210 11.00 -14.97 -24.37
C ALA A 210 11.02 -13.45 -24.53
N ALA A 211 11.70 -12.93 -25.55
CA ALA A 211 11.76 -11.49 -25.81
C ALA A 211 10.36 -10.85 -26.01
N GLU A 212 9.47 -11.54 -26.75
CA GLU A 212 8.09 -11.06 -26.93
C GLU A 212 7.32 -11.09 -25.61
N VAL A 213 7.45 -12.17 -24.83
CA VAL A 213 6.77 -12.31 -23.55
C VAL A 213 7.26 -11.26 -22.55
N GLN A 214 8.57 -11.02 -22.50
CA GLN A 214 9.17 -9.98 -21.66
C GLN A 214 8.63 -8.58 -22.05
N ALA A 215 8.48 -8.30 -23.35
CA ALA A 215 7.88 -7.04 -23.81
C ALA A 215 6.41 -6.90 -23.42
N LEU A 216 5.62 -7.99 -23.50
CA LEU A 216 4.22 -8.00 -23.09
C LEU A 216 4.08 -7.78 -21.58
N LEU A 217 4.92 -8.40 -20.76
CA LEU A 217 4.93 -8.22 -19.30
C LEU A 217 5.28 -6.77 -18.92
N ARG A 218 6.27 -6.15 -19.61
CA ARG A 218 6.56 -4.72 -19.38
C ARG A 218 5.37 -3.83 -19.76
N LYS A 219 4.70 -4.12 -20.88
CA LYS A 219 3.49 -3.40 -21.27
C LYS A 219 2.38 -3.55 -20.22
N ALA A 220 2.31 -4.69 -19.53
CA ALA A 220 1.38 -4.93 -18.43
C ALA A 220 1.76 -4.22 -17.12
N GLY A 221 2.98 -3.67 -17.01
CA GLY A 221 3.46 -2.89 -15.86
C GLY A 221 4.63 -3.52 -15.11
N TYR A 222 4.91 -4.79 -15.33
CA TYR A 222 5.96 -5.54 -14.62
C TYR A 222 7.36 -5.15 -15.08
N GLU A 223 8.28 -4.96 -14.14
CA GLU A 223 9.70 -4.87 -14.46
C GLU A 223 10.22 -6.26 -14.84
N THR A 224 10.62 -6.40 -16.10
CA THR A 224 11.04 -7.66 -16.68
C THR A 224 12.40 -7.49 -17.36
N PRO A 225 13.36 -8.43 -17.15
CA PRO A 225 14.63 -8.41 -17.86
C PRO A 225 14.42 -8.44 -19.38
N GLU A 226 15.37 -7.92 -20.14
CA GLU A 226 15.36 -7.92 -21.61
C GLU A 226 16.38 -8.91 -22.17
N THR A 227 16.48 -10.10 -21.57
CA THR A 227 17.49 -11.08 -21.89
C THR A 227 17.18 -11.93 -23.13
N GLY A 228 15.91 -11.97 -23.56
CA GLY A 228 15.45 -12.83 -24.65
C GLY A 228 15.39 -14.31 -24.32
N ILE A 229 15.59 -14.69 -23.05
CA ILE A 229 15.51 -16.08 -22.59
C ILE A 229 14.55 -16.21 -21.39
N PHE A 230 13.96 -17.38 -21.17
CA PHE A 230 13.15 -17.70 -19.99
C PHE A 230 14.04 -18.04 -18.80
N ASP A 231 14.87 -17.07 -18.40
CA ASP A 231 15.70 -17.17 -17.20
C ASP A 231 14.87 -17.14 -15.90
N LYS A 232 15.54 -17.36 -14.76
CA LYS A 232 14.86 -17.37 -13.46
C LYS A 232 14.17 -16.06 -13.15
N ALA A 233 14.75 -14.94 -13.55
CA ALA A 233 14.17 -13.63 -13.33
C ALA A 233 12.87 -13.45 -14.13
N THR A 234 12.84 -13.83 -15.40
CA THR A 234 11.63 -13.85 -16.24
C THR A 234 10.58 -14.82 -15.68
N GLN A 235 10.97 -16.01 -15.23
CA GLN A 235 10.05 -16.97 -14.60
C GLN A 235 9.41 -16.39 -13.32
N ASN A 236 10.15 -15.67 -12.49
CA ASN A 236 9.60 -15.03 -11.30
C ASN A 236 8.57 -13.96 -11.65
N VAL A 237 8.78 -13.19 -12.72
CA VAL A 237 7.79 -12.22 -13.19
C VAL A 237 6.53 -12.91 -13.71
N ILE A 238 6.68 -14.00 -14.48
CA ILE A 238 5.54 -14.80 -14.95
C ILE A 238 4.78 -15.38 -13.75
N ALA A 239 5.47 -15.88 -12.73
CA ALA A 239 4.83 -16.42 -11.54
C ALA A 239 4.04 -15.35 -10.76
N ALA A 240 4.59 -14.13 -10.61
CA ALA A 240 3.88 -13.01 -9.98
C ALA A 240 2.63 -12.62 -10.78
N PHE A 241 2.76 -12.52 -12.11
CA PHE A 241 1.62 -12.30 -13.01
C PHE A 241 0.55 -13.39 -12.87
N GLN A 242 0.95 -14.65 -12.82
CA GLN A 242 0.04 -15.77 -12.62
C GLN A 242 -0.63 -15.73 -11.25
N MET A 243 0.08 -15.44 -10.18
CA MET A 243 -0.52 -15.28 -8.83
C MET A 243 -1.64 -14.23 -8.83
N HIS A 244 -1.46 -13.15 -9.59
CA HIS A 244 -2.47 -12.09 -9.69
C HIS A 244 -3.67 -12.51 -10.56
N TYR A 245 -3.42 -13.05 -11.77
CA TYR A 245 -4.44 -13.24 -12.79
C TYR A 245 -4.89 -14.68 -13.02
N ARG A 246 -4.10 -15.65 -12.54
CA ARG A 246 -4.38 -17.10 -12.65
C ARG A 246 -3.87 -17.87 -11.42
N PRO A 247 -4.47 -17.67 -10.25
CA PRO A 247 -3.97 -18.22 -8.99
C PRO A 247 -4.02 -19.77 -8.91
N SER A 248 -4.73 -20.43 -9.80
CA SER A 248 -4.79 -21.91 -9.85
C SER A 248 -3.47 -22.58 -10.23
N ARG A 249 -2.58 -21.86 -10.96
CA ARG A 249 -1.24 -22.33 -11.33
C ARG A 249 -0.32 -21.15 -11.57
N PHE A 250 0.66 -20.96 -10.71
CA PHE A 250 1.62 -19.84 -10.71
C PHE A 250 3.07 -20.33 -10.63
N ASP A 251 3.41 -21.29 -11.48
CA ASP A 251 4.72 -21.94 -11.53
C ASP A 251 5.81 -21.15 -12.29
N GLY A 252 5.45 -20.01 -12.88
CA GLY A 252 6.36 -19.20 -13.69
C GLY A 252 6.63 -19.76 -15.07
N VAL A 253 5.90 -20.78 -15.50
CA VAL A 253 6.02 -21.37 -16.84
C VAL A 253 4.98 -20.73 -17.75
N LEU A 254 5.42 -20.23 -18.90
CA LEU A 254 4.52 -19.74 -19.93
C LEU A 254 3.72 -20.89 -20.54
N ASP A 255 2.41 -20.72 -20.66
CA ASP A 255 1.52 -21.60 -21.40
C ASP A 255 0.47 -20.78 -22.19
N ALA A 256 -0.36 -21.48 -22.95
CA ALA A 256 -1.38 -20.85 -23.79
C ALA A 256 -2.37 -20.00 -22.98
N GLU A 257 -2.73 -20.44 -21.77
CA GLU A 257 -3.62 -19.70 -20.88
C GLU A 257 -2.98 -18.42 -20.35
N THR A 258 -1.74 -18.49 -19.85
CA THR A 258 -0.99 -17.33 -19.38
C THR A 258 -0.82 -16.27 -20.48
N LEU A 259 -0.46 -16.73 -21.71
CA LEU A 259 -0.32 -15.85 -22.86
C LEU A 259 -1.66 -15.18 -23.24
N ALA A 260 -2.75 -15.95 -23.24
CA ALA A 260 -4.07 -15.46 -23.54
C ALA A 260 -4.54 -14.41 -22.53
N ILE A 261 -4.34 -14.65 -21.24
CA ILE A 261 -4.63 -13.69 -20.17
C ILE A 261 -3.81 -12.41 -20.36
N LEU A 262 -2.51 -12.54 -20.58
CA LEU A 262 -1.60 -11.40 -20.76
C LEU A 262 -2.00 -10.52 -21.96
N LYS A 263 -2.43 -11.14 -23.07
CA LYS A 263 -2.92 -10.42 -24.26
C LYS A 263 -4.36 -9.88 -24.12
N SER A 264 -5.11 -10.31 -23.09
CA SER A 264 -6.48 -9.86 -22.80
C SER A 264 -6.55 -8.79 -21.70
N LEU A 265 -5.42 -8.33 -21.18
CA LEU A 265 -5.35 -7.21 -20.27
C LEU A 265 -5.61 -5.91 -21.04
N ASN A 266 -6.63 -5.18 -20.61
CA ASN A 266 -7.03 -3.88 -21.16
C ASN A 266 -6.26 -2.72 -20.52
#